data_6c6419710155b37045f40887072bb48d
#
_entry.id   6c6419710155b37045f40887072bb48d
#
_cell.length_a   1.000
_cell.length_b   1.000
_cell.length_c   1.000
_cell.angle_alpha   90.00
_cell.angle_beta   90.00
_cell.angle_gamma   90.00
#
_symmetry.space_group_name_H-M   'P 1'
#
loop_
_entity.id
_entity.type
_entity.pdbx_description
1 polymer ?
#
loop_
_entity_poly.entity_id
_entity_poly.type
_entity_poly.pdbx_seq_one_letter_code
_entity_poly.pdbx_strand_id
1 'polypeptide(L)'
;MRNPIADKCAEIKPSGIRKFFDIVSEMKDAISLGVGEPDFDTPWHIRDEGIYSLEKGRTFYTSNAGLKELKMEICNYLKRKQGITYDYNNEVLVTVGGSEAIDIAMRAMINPGEEVLIPQPSYVSYEPCAILADAKPVIINLKAENEFRLTARELRDTITDKTKLLVLPFPNNPTGAIMERKDLEEIAEVIIEKDIYVLSDEIYSELTYKGEHVSIASLPGMQERTILINGFSKAYAMTGWRLGYACGPSEIIKQMTKIHQFAIMCAPTTSQYAAVEALKNGDEDVKEMRTAYNQRRRFLMNAFKEMGLECFEPYGAFYVFPCIKEFGMTSDEFATRFLEEEKVAVVPGTAFGDSGEGFLRISYAYSLENLKVAIGRLERFVNKLRAEQKK
;
A
#
# COMPACT_ATOMS: atom_id res chain seq x y z
N MET A 1 17.61 23.90 28.66
CA MET A 1 16.25 23.99 28.04
C MET A 1 15.62 22.60 28.05
N ARG A 2 14.29 22.51 28.15
CA ARG A 2 13.60 21.22 27.99
C ARG A 2 13.75 20.74 26.54
N ASN A 3 13.78 19.42 26.34
CA ASN A 3 13.73 18.86 24.99
C ASN A 3 12.40 19.29 24.30
N PRO A 4 12.44 19.98 23.16
CA PRO A 4 11.21 20.41 22.48
C PRO A 4 10.52 19.29 21.70
N ILE A 5 11.16 18.13 21.53
CA ILE A 5 10.70 17.00 20.72
C ILE A 5 10.16 15.90 21.63
N ALA A 6 9.00 15.34 21.27
CA ALA A 6 8.45 14.19 21.96
C ALA A 6 9.31 12.93 21.64
N ASP A 7 9.55 12.08 22.67
CA ASP A 7 10.44 10.93 22.55
C ASP A 7 10.05 10.00 21.38
N LYS A 8 8.76 9.68 21.23
CA LYS A 8 8.26 8.87 20.12
C LYS A 8 8.48 9.49 18.73
N CYS A 9 8.55 10.83 18.62
CA CYS A 9 8.87 11.47 17.35
C CYS A 9 10.37 11.37 17.06
N ALA A 10 11.23 11.39 18.09
CA ALA A 10 12.66 11.21 17.94
C ALA A 10 13.05 9.75 17.57
N GLU A 11 12.23 8.77 17.96
CA GLU A 11 12.39 7.35 17.64
C GLU A 11 12.14 7.05 16.14
N ILE A 12 11.22 7.78 15.51
CA ILE A 12 10.84 7.57 14.11
C ILE A 12 11.96 8.03 13.18
N LYS A 13 12.46 7.10 12.34
CA LYS A 13 13.45 7.42 11.31
C LYS A 13 12.78 8.13 10.12
N PRO A 14 13.48 9.07 9.46
CA PRO A 14 13.03 9.65 8.20
C PRO A 14 12.81 8.55 7.12
N SER A 15 11.81 8.74 6.26
CA SER A 15 11.53 7.79 5.17
C SER A 15 12.71 7.63 4.22
N GLY A 16 13.24 6.41 4.10
CA GLY A 16 14.34 6.08 3.17
C GLY A 16 13.99 6.33 1.70
N ILE A 17 12.70 6.26 1.34
CA ILE A 17 12.21 6.50 -0.01
C ILE A 17 12.47 7.96 -0.43
N ARG A 18 12.27 8.93 0.47
CA ARG A 18 12.36 10.36 0.15
C ARG A 18 13.77 10.79 -0.25
N LYS A 19 14.79 10.21 0.39
CA LYS A 19 16.19 10.49 0.07
C LYS A 19 16.51 10.30 -1.41
N PHE A 20 15.99 9.24 -2.02
CA PHE A 20 16.21 8.96 -3.45
C PHE A 20 15.43 9.93 -4.35
N PHE A 21 14.24 10.38 -3.94
CA PHE A 21 13.48 11.37 -4.69
C PHE A 21 14.16 12.73 -4.75
N ASP A 22 14.69 13.19 -3.64
CA ASP A 22 15.38 14.50 -3.56
C ASP A 22 16.59 14.51 -4.50
N ILE A 23 17.39 13.44 -4.52
CA ILE A 23 18.54 13.29 -5.43
C ILE A 23 18.10 13.32 -6.90
N VAL A 24 17.06 12.58 -7.26
CA VAL A 24 16.58 12.50 -8.66
C VAL A 24 16.02 13.81 -9.16
N SER A 25 15.37 14.59 -8.30
CA SER A 25 14.79 15.88 -8.68
C SER A 25 15.84 16.90 -9.15
N GLU A 26 17.09 16.74 -8.74
CA GLU A 26 18.23 17.59 -9.12
C GLU A 26 18.97 17.09 -10.37
N MET A 27 18.69 15.85 -10.83
CA MET A 27 19.38 15.22 -11.94
C MET A 27 18.62 15.38 -13.26
N LYS A 28 19.22 16.09 -14.23
CA LYS A 28 18.73 16.12 -15.61
C LYS A 28 18.90 14.73 -16.25
N ASP A 29 17.91 14.28 -17.01
CA ASP A 29 17.89 13.02 -17.76
C ASP A 29 17.84 11.73 -16.90
N ALA A 30 17.55 11.82 -15.61
CA ALA A 30 17.30 10.66 -14.78
C ALA A 30 15.86 10.13 -14.98
N ILE A 31 15.73 8.81 -15.10
CA ILE A 31 14.43 8.12 -15.10
C ILE A 31 14.17 7.63 -13.67
N SER A 32 13.09 8.12 -13.05
CA SER A 32 12.69 7.62 -11.74
C SER A 32 11.70 6.48 -11.88
N LEU A 33 12.04 5.29 -11.41
CA LEU A 33 11.12 4.16 -11.23
C LEU A 33 10.78 3.93 -9.74
N GLY A 34 11.04 4.95 -8.92
CA GLY A 34 10.83 4.88 -7.48
C GLY A 34 9.45 5.35 -7.01
N VAL A 35 8.73 6.15 -7.80
CA VAL A 35 7.44 6.72 -7.37
C VAL A 35 6.35 5.65 -7.34
N GLY A 36 5.61 5.58 -6.25
CA GLY A 36 4.48 4.67 -6.07
C GLY A 36 3.14 5.33 -6.40
N GLU A 37 3.01 5.89 -7.61
CA GLU A 37 1.85 6.66 -8.06
C GLU A 37 1.42 6.23 -9.47
N PRO A 38 0.11 6.11 -9.75
CA PRO A 38 -0.38 5.90 -11.11
C PRO A 38 0.17 6.96 -12.07
N ASP A 39 0.54 6.55 -13.29
CA ASP A 39 0.94 7.45 -14.38
C ASP A 39 -0.24 7.84 -15.30
N PHE A 40 -1.44 7.49 -14.88
CA PHE A 40 -2.68 7.90 -15.51
C PHE A 40 -3.24 9.15 -14.83
N ASP A 41 -3.87 10.01 -15.60
CA ASP A 41 -4.75 11.03 -15.05
C ASP A 41 -5.99 10.37 -14.42
N THR A 42 -6.55 10.99 -13.40
CA THR A 42 -7.90 10.64 -12.94
C THR A 42 -8.87 10.68 -14.12
N PRO A 43 -9.72 9.66 -14.38
CA PRO A 43 -10.66 9.62 -15.48
C PRO A 43 -11.51 10.89 -15.59
N TRP A 44 -11.78 11.33 -16.82
CA TRP A 44 -12.39 12.63 -17.06
C TRP A 44 -13.73 12.81 -16.35
N HIS A 45 -14.62 11.83 -16.43
CA HIS A 45 -15.96 11.93 -15.79
C HIS A 45 -15.86 12.08 -14.26
N ILE A 46 -14.83 11.51 -13.62
CA ILE A 46 -14.56 11.66 -12.19
C ILE A 46 -14.08 13.09 -11.89
N ARG A 47 -13.17 13.62 -12.73
CA ARG A 47 -12.71 15.03 -12.63
C ARG A 47 -13.85 16.01 -12.83
N ASP A 48 -14.70 15.74 -13.82
CA ASP A 48 -15.85 16.56 -14.18
C ASP A 48 -16.85 16.68 -13.03
N GLU A 49 -17.16 15.58 -12.32
CA GLU A 49 -18.01 15.65 -11.12
C GLU A 49 -17.36 16.46 -9.98
N GLY A 50 -16.03 16.40 -9.82
CA GLY A 50 -15.30 17.27 -8.91
C GLY A 50 -15.46 18.76 -9.27
N ILE A 51 -15.30 19.12 -10.55
CA ILE A 51 -15.50 20.46 -11.07
C ILE A 51 -16.95 20.89 -10.87
N TYR A 52 -17.90 20.05 -11.23
CA TYR A 52 -19.33 20.30 -11.07
C TYR A 52 -19.72 20.55 -9.61
N SER A 53 -19.11 19.84 -8.68
CA SER A 53 -19.35 20.06 -7.24
C SER A 53 -18.97 21.49 -6.82
N LEU A 54 -17.87 22.03 -7.37
CA LEU A 54 -17.44 23.41 -7.12
C LEU A 54 -18.37 24.42 -7.81
N GLU A 55 -18.79 24.20 -9.04
CA GLU A 55 -19.75 25.05 -9.76
C GLU A 55 -21.09 25.13 -9.06
N LYS A 56 -21.52 24.05 -8.39
CA LYS A 56 -22.74 24.02 -7.58
C LYS A 56 -22.58 24.57 -6.17
N GLY A 57 -21.39 25.09 -5.82
CA GLY A 57 -21.12 25.63 -4.49
C GLY A 57 -21.13 24.60 -3.38
N ARG A 58 -20.85 23.32 -3.68
CA ARG A 58 -20.76 22.22 -2.70
C ARG A 58 -19.45 22.27 -1.94
N THR A 59 -19.22 23.35 -1.19
CA THR A 59 -17.96 23.69 -0.51
C THR A 59 -18.05 23.68 1.01
N PHE A 60 -19.14 23.19 1.56
CA PHE A 60 -19.39 23.09 3.00
C PHE A 60 -18.87 21.76 3.56
N TYR A 61 -18.73 21.71 4.87
CA TYR A 61 -18.43 20.45 5.56
C TYR A 61 -19.50 19.39 5.29
N THR A 62 -19.06 18.16 5.09
CA THR A 62 -19.95 17.00 5.12
C THR A 62 -20.15 16.52 6.57
N SER A 63 -20.90 15.45 6.77
CA SER A 63 -20.85 14.70 8.02
C SER A 63 -19.42 14.27 8.34
N ASN A 64 -19.05 14.21 9.61
CA ASN A 64 -17.70 13.79 10.02
C ASN A 64 -17.32 12.41 9.45
N ALA A 65 -18.26 11.46 9.44
CA ALA A 65 -18.01 10.14 8.87
C ALA A 65 -18.03 10.10 7.33
N GLY A 66 -18.29 11.24 6.66
CA GLY A 66 -18.34 11.36 5.22
C GLY A 66 -19.74 11.56 4.65
N LEU A 67 -19.78 11.90 3.36
CA LEU A 67 -21.01 12.11 2.59
C LEU A 67 -21.82 10.80 2.57
N LYS A 68 -23.12 10.91 2.90
CA LYS A 68 -24.01 9.75 2.99
C LYS A 68 -24.02 8.92 1.70
N GLU A 69 -24.14 9.59 0.56
CA GLU A 69 -24.15 8.95 -0.75
C GLU A 69 -22.86 8.17 -1.00
N LEU A 70 -21.69 8.75 -0.68
CA LEU A 70 -20.41 8.06 -0.83
C LEU A 70 -20.34 6.82 0.06
N LYS A 71 -20.77 6.89 1.32
CA LYS A 71 -20.78 5.73 2.21
C LYS A 71 -21.69 4.61 1.70
N MET A 72 -22.83 4.95 1.11
CA MET A 72 -23.72 3.97 0.46
C MET A 72 -23.04 3.31 -0.73
N GLU A 73 -22.35 4.10 -1.59
CA GLU A 73 -21.65 3.55 -2.75
C GLU A 73 -20.43 2.71 -2.35
N ILE A 74 -19.74 3.03 -1.27
CA ILE A 74 -18.68 2.16 -0.69
C ILE A 74 -19.27 0.81 -0.29
N CYS A 75 -20.42 0.80 0.41
CA CYS A 75 -21.08 -0.45 0.78
C CYS A 75 -21.52 -1.25 -0.46
N ASN A 76 -22.09 -0.59 -1.46
CA ASN A 76 -22.49 -1.22 -2.73
C ASN A 76 -21.29 -1.83 -3.46
N TYR A 77 -20.18 -1.10 -3.51
CA TYR A 77 -18.93 -1.55 -4.10
C TYR A 77 -18.37 -2.80 -3.39
N LEU A 78 -18.25 -2.78 -2.06
CA LEU A 78 -17.73 -3.91 -1.29
C LEU A 78 -18.62 -5.14 -1.41
N LYS A 79 -19.95 -4.95 -1.42
CA LYS A 79 -20.89 -6.03 -1.66
C LYS A 79 -20.71 -6.64 -3.06
N ARG A 80 -20.58 -5.78 -4.09
CA ARG A 80 -20.42 -6.23 -5.49
C ARG A 80 -19.08 -6.92 -5.73
N LYS A 81 -17.98 -6.37 -5.19
CA LYS A 81 -16.62 -6.85 -5.46
C LYS A 81 -16.14 -7.95 -4.51
N GLN A 82 -16.55 -7.90 -3.24
CA GLN A 82 -16.01 -8.75 -2.18
C GLN A 82 -17.07 -9.62 -1.48
N GLY A 83 -18.38 -9.40 -1.78
CA GLY A 83 -19.48 -10.10 -1.10
C GLY A 83 -19.69 -9.65 0.37
N ILE A 84 -19.05 -8.56 0.81
CA ILE A 84 -19.12 -8.06 2.19
C ILE A 84 -20.23 -7.01 2.30
N THR A 85 -21.04 -7.10 3.35
CA THR A 85 -22.10 -6.12 3.62
C THR A 85 -21.81 -5.36 4.89
N TYR A 86 -21.72 -4.02 4.78
CA TYR A 86 -21.58 -3.08 5.91
C TYR A 86 -22.79 -2.16 6.02
N ASP A 87 -23.08 -1.68 7.24
CA ASP A 87 -24.04 -0.60 7.46
C ASP A 87 -23.35 0.75 7.23
N TYR A 88 -23.77 1.46 6.18
CA TYR A 88 -23.19 2.76 5.85
C TYR A 88 -23.39 3.80 6.97
N ASN A 89 -24.32 3.63 7.92
CA ASN A 89 -24.51 4.56 9.01
C ASN A 89 -23.40 4.49 10.06
N ASN A 90 -22.96 3.26 10.40
CA ASN A 90 -22.16 3.00 11.61
C ASN A 90 -20.82 2.30 11.33
N GLU A 91 -20.65 1.67 10.17
CA GLU A 91 -19.53 0.79 9.87
C GLU A 91 -18.61 1.32 8.75
N VAL A 92 -18.81 2.57 8.32
CA VAL A 92 -18.03 3.23 7.26
C VAL A 92 -17.57 4.60 7.70
N LEU A 93 -16.29 4.88 7.54
CA LEU A 93 -15.66 6.19 7.74
C LEU A 93 -14.87 6.58 6.50
N VAL A 94 -15.18 7.73 5.93
CA VAL A 94 -14.41 8.35 4.84
C VAL A 94 -13.25 9.16 5.42
N THR A 95 -12.04 8.95 4.89
CA THR A 95 -10.78 9.50 5.43
C THR A 95 -9.97 10.28 4.40
N VAL A 96 -8.99 11.05 4.86
CA VAL A 96 -8.02 11.76 4.02
C VAL A 96 -6.95 10.79 3.51
N GLY A 97 -7.36 9.91 2.58
CA GLY A 97 -6.58 8.79 2.09
C GLY A 97 -6.51 7.61 3.07
N GLY A 98 -6.02 6.47 2.58
CA GLY A 98 -5.81 5.27 3.41
C GLY A 98 -4.81 5.51 4.55
N SER A 99 -3.87 6.45 4.37
CA SER A 99 -2.87 6.77 5.40
C SER A 99 -3.49 7.31 6.70
N GLU A 100 -4.51 8.17 6.61
CA GLU A 100 -5.25 8.59 7.80
C GLU A 100 -5.99 7.42 8.43
N ALA A 101 -6.65 6.59 7.62
CA ALA A 101 -7.38 5.43 8.13
C ALA A 101 -6.47 4.49 8.93
N ILE A 102 -5.23 4.23 8.46
CA ILE A 102 -4.22 3.44 9.17
C ILE A 102 -3.86 4.07 10.51
N ASP A 103 -3.51 5.37 10.53
CA ASP A 103 -3.09 6.08 11.74
C ASP A 103 -4.20 6.09 12.79
N ILE A 104 -5.41 6.50 12.42
CA ILE A 104 -6.52 6.61 13.37
C ILE A 104 -7.07 5.26 13.82
N ALA A 105 -6.94 4.19 13.02
CA ALA A 105 -7.29 2.84 13.44
C ALA A 105 -6.37 2.39 14.59
N MET A 106 -5.05 2.55 14.43
CA MET A 106 -4.10 2.21 15.48
C MET A 106 -4.33 3.02 16.75
N ARG A 107 -4.51 4.35 16.62
CA ARG A 107 -4.81 5.24 17.77
C ARG A 107 -6.12 4.90 18.48
N ALA A 108 -7.11 4.37 17.76
CA ALA A 108 -8.41 4.02 18.32
C ALA A 108 -8.38 2.67 19.07
N MET A 109 -7.47 1.78 18.70
CA MET A 109 -7.50 0.38 19.14
C MET A 109 -6.39 0.00 20.12
N ILE A 110 -5.25 0.69 20.09
CA ILE A 110 -4.03 0.27 20.81
C ILE A 110 -3.89 1.02 22.12
N ASN A 111 -3.59 0.28 23.18
CA ASN A 111 -3.14 0.82 24.46
C ASN A 111 -1.61 0.77 24.54
N PRO A 112 -0.98 1.63 25.35
CA PRO A 112 0.47 1.62 25.54
C PRO A 112 1.02 0.24 25.90
N GLY A 113 1.98 -0.24 25.09
CA GLY A 113 2.66 -1.53 25.30
C GLY A 113 1.97 -2.75 24.69
N GLU A 114 0.78 -2.60 24.09
CA GLU A 114 0.20 -3.64 23.25
C GLU A 114 1.00 -3.76 21.93
N GLU A 115 1.03 -4.95 21.36
CA GLU A 115 1.84 -5.25 20.18
C GLU A 115 1.01 -5.18 18.90
N VAL A 116 1.64 -4.58 17.88
CA VAL A 116 1.15 -4.56 16.49
C VAL A 116 2.10 -5.37 15.62
N LEU A 117 1.60 -6.46 15.03
CA LEU A 117 2.37 -7.28 14.11
C LEU A 117 2.40 -6.64 12.74
N ILE A 118 3.61 -6.47 12.18
CA ILE A 118 3.84 -5.81 10.90
C ILE A 118 4.68 -6.73 10.01
N PRO A 119 4.08 -7.36 8.99
CA PRO A 119 4.83 -8.08 7.97
C PRO A 119 5.73 -7.12 7.19
N GLN A 120 7.00 -7.46 7.02
CA GLN A 120 7.98 -6.71 6.23
C GLN A 120 8.67 -7.64 5.22
N PRO A 121 9.07 -7.14 4.01
CA PRO A 121 9.01 -5.74 3.58
C PRO A 121 7.57 -5.29 3.30
N SER A 122 7.24 -4.06 3.72
CA SER A 122 5.91 -3.48 3.53
C SER A 122 5.92 -1.95 3.51
N TYR A 123 4.77 -1.33 3.34
CA TYR A 123 4.65 0.12 3.27
C TYR A 123 5.17 0.79 4.55
N VAL A 124 6.01 1.79 4.36
CA VAL A 124 6.85 2.43 5.38
C VAL A 124 6.10 3.11 6.53
N SER A 125 4.79 3.33 6.41
CA SER A 125 4.02 4.08 7.41
C SER A 125 3.48 3.21 8.55
N TYR A 126 3.44 1.88 8.42
CA TYR A 126 2.82 1.05 9.46
C TYR A 126 3.56 1.11 10.79
N GLU A 127 4.89 0.97 10.77
CA GLU A 127 5.72 1.03 11.98
C GLU A 127 5.67 2.41 12.66
N PRO A 128 5.86 3.54 11.95
CA PRO A 128 5.67 4.86 12.53
C PRO A 128 4.28 5.11 13.10
N CYS A 129 3.21 4.66 12.44
CA CYS A 129 1.85 4.79 12.98
C CYS A 129 1.66 3.98 14.26
N ALA A 130 2.23 2.78 14.35
CA ALA A 130 2.22 1.97 15.56
C ALA A 130 2.95 2.69 16.72
N ILE A 131 4.15 3.20 16.48
CA ILE A 131 4.93 3.97 17.47
C ILE A 131 4.15 5.21 17.93
N LEU A 132 3.54 5.97 17.02
CA LEU A 132 2.75 7.15 17.34
C LEU A 132 1.48 6.82 18.14
N ALA A 133 0.97 5.60 18.01
CA ALA A 133 -0.13 5.07 18.80
C ALA A 133 0.31 4.44 20.14
N ASP A 134 1.57 4.60 20.55
CA ASP A 134 2.18 4.03 21.74
C ASP A 134 2.20 2.48 21.75
N ALA A 135 2.08 1.85 20.59
CA ALA A 135 2.22 0.42 20.39
C ALA A 135 3.69 0.00 20.38
N LYS A 136 3.91 -1.29 20.64
CA LYS A 136 5.18 -1.95 20.33
C LYS A 136 5.07 -2.62 18.96
N PRO A 137 5.74 -2.13 17.90
CA PRO A 137 5.78 -2.82 16.62
C PRO A 137 6.57 -4.13 16.76
N VAL A 138 6.03 -5.22 16.22
CA VAL A 138 6.67 -6.54 16.16
C VAL A 138 6.71 -6.97 14.69
N ILE A 139 7.92 -7.11 14.16
CA ILE A 139 8.14 -7.39 12.76
C ILE A 139 8.05 -8.88 12.46
N ILE A 140 7.29 -9.22 11.39
CA ILE A 140 7.27 -10.54 10.79
C ILE A 140 8.03 -10.47 9.47
N ASN A 141 9.17 -11.14 9.37
CA ASN A 141 9.99 -11.13 8.17
C ASN A 141 9.40 -12.07 7.11
N LEU A 142 8.80 -11.49 6.08
CA LEU A 142 8.32 -12.23 4.91
C LEU A 142 9.52 -12.72 4.07
N LYS A 143 9.39 -13.91 3.50
CA LYS A 143 10.49 -14.60 2.82
C LYS A 143 10.24 -14.73 1.33
N ALA A 144 11.28 -14.52 0.53
CA ALA A 144 11.23 -14.69 -0.92
C ALA A 144 10.83 -16.12 -1.34
N GLU A 145 11.25 -17.14 -0.59
CA GLU A 145 10.88 -18.55 -0.81
C GLU A 145 9.38 -18.82 -0.71
N ASN A 146 8.64 -17.97 0.04
CA ASN A 146 7.17 -17.98 0.13
C ASN A 146 6.52 -16.88 -0.74
N GLU A 147 7.24 -16.36 -1.74
CA GLU A 147 6.76 -15.25 -2.58
C GLU A 147 6.35 -14.02 -1.75
N PHE A 148 7.01 -13.78 -0.62
CA PHE A 148 6.68 -12.73 0.35
C PHE A 148 5.23 -12.78 0.88
N ARG A 149 4.62 -13.96 0.96
CA ARG A 149 3.32 -14.19 1.62
C ARG A 149 3.51 -14.42 3.10
N LEU A 150 2.53 -14.00 3.89
CA LEU A 150 2.46 -14.32 5.31
C LEU A 150 1.93 -15.75 5.49
N THR A 151 2.65 -16.59 6.21
CA THR A 151 2.20 -17.95 6.53
C THR A 151 1.55 -18.02 7.92
N ALA A 152 0.61 -18.97 8.10
CA ALA A 152 -0.01 -19.22 9.41
C ALA A 152 1.02 -19.60 10.47
N ARG A 153 2.10 -20.29 10.08
CA ARG A 153 3.20 -20.66 10.97
C ARG A 153 3.96 -19.42 11.46
N GLU A 154 4.39 -18.53 10.56
CA GLU A 154 5.10 -17.29 10.91
C GLU A 154 4.24 -16.41 11.82
N LEU A 155 2.94 -16.31 11.52
CA LEU A 155 1.99 -15.60 12.38
C LEU A 155 1.92 -16.22 13.76
N ARG A 156 1.69 -17.53 13.87
CA ARG A 156 1.55 -18.26 15.15
C ARG A 156 2.80 -18.16 16.01
N ASP A 157 3.99 -18.27 15.39
CA ASP A 157 5.28 -18.21 16.07
C ASP A 157 5.60 -16.79 16.61
N THR A 158 4.93 -15.76 16.10
CA THR A 158 5.18 -14.35 16.48
C THR A 158 4.18 -13.81 17.50
N ILE A 159 2.95 -14.32 17.56
CA ILE A 159 1.90 -13.85 18.46
C ILE A 159 2.28 -14.08 19.93
N THR A 160 2.06 -13.06 20.76
CA THR A 160 2.19 -13.11 22.22
C THR A 160 0.87 -12.72 22.89
N ASP A 161 0.79 -12.83 24.21
CA ASP A 161 -0.38 -12.38 25.00
C ASP A 161 -0.60 -10.85 24.95
N LYS A 162 0.36 -10.08 24.41
CA LYS A 162 0.27 -8.63 24.21
C LYS A 162 -0.16 -8.25 22.80
N THR A 163 -0.22 -9.21 21.89
CA THR A 163 -0.58 -8.95 20.50
C THR A 163 -2.03 -8.54 20.39
N LYS A 164 -2.28 -7.35 19.86
CA LYS A 164 -3.61 -6.78 19.65
C LYS A 164 -4.04 -6.76 18.19
N LEU A 165 -3.11 -6.42 17.30
CA LEU A 165 -3.42 -6.09 15.92
C LEU A 165 -2.40 -6.70 14.97
N LEU A 166 -2.88 -7.32 13.90
CA LEU A 166 -2.09 -7.69 12.72
C LEU A 166 -2.37 -6.69 11.60
N VAL A 167 -1.33 -6.09 11.03
CA VAL A 167 -1.41 -5.39 9.74
C VAL A 167 -1.32 -6.42 8.61
N LEU A 168 -2.29 -6.41 7.69
CA LEU A 168 -2.33 -7.32 6.54
C LEU A 168 -2.35 -6.50 5.25
N PRO A 169 -1.15 -6.17 4.67
CA PRO A 169 -1.02 -5.21 3.58
C PRO A 169 -0.93 -5.92 2.21
N PHE A 170 -2.01 -6.51 1.73
CA PHE A 170 -2.03 -7.21 0.46
C PHE A 170 -3.18 -6.77 -0.46
N PRO A 171 -2.91 -6.59 -1.79
CA PRO A 171 -1.62 -6.72 -2.50
C PRO A 171 -0.54 -5.78 -1.98
N ASN A 172 0.70 -6.29 -1.89
CA ASN A 172 1.77 -5.68 -1.11
C ASN A 172 2.57 -4.63 -1.89
N ASN A 173 2.90 -3.53 -1.24
CA ASN A 173 3.97 -2.61 -1.58
C ASN A 173 5.11 -2.85 -0.58
N PRO A 174 6.32 -3.30 -0.96
CA PRO A 174 6.96 -3.13 -2.28
C PRO A 174 6.91 -4.36 -3.20
N THR A 175 6.50 -5.52 -2.74
CA THR A 175 6.81 -6.78 -3.39
C THR A 175 5.89 -7.12 -4.57
N GLY A 176 4.65 -6.62 -4.57
CA GLY A 176 3.62 -7.06 -5.52
C GLY A 176 3.02 -8.43 -5.17
N ALA A 177 3.32 -8.98 -3.99
CA ALA A 177 2.73 -10.22 -3.51
C ALA A 177 1.23 -10.08 -3.26
N ILE A 178 0.51 -11.16 -3.47
CA ILE A 178 -0.91 -11.30 -3.09
C ILE A 178 -1.07 -12.47 -2.12
N MET A 179 -2.15 -12.45 -1.35
CA MET A 179 -2.59 -13.62 -0.58
C MET A 179 -3.72 -14.32 -1.33
N GLU A 180 -3.62 -15.62 -1.53
CA GLU A 180 -4.69 -16.41 -2.10
C GLU A 180 -5.71 -16.78 -1.00
N ARG A 181 -6.93 -17.17 -1.38
CA ARG A 181 -7.98 -17.56 -0.43
C ARG A 181 -7.49 -18.59 0.60
N LYS A 182 -6.75 -19.59 0.16
CA LYS A 182 -6.20 -20.62 1.04
C LYS A 182 -5.26 -20.05 2.10
N ASP A 183 -4.35 -19.16 1.69
CA ASP A 183 -3.42 -18.50 2.63
C ASP A 183 -4.19 -17.70 3.68
N LEU A 184 -5.25 -16.98 3.25
CA LEU A 184 -6.10 -16.20 4.13
C LEU A 184 -6.93 -17.07 5.08
N GLU A 185 -7.44 -18.21 4.64
CA GLU A 185 -8.17 -19.17 5.48
C GLU A 185 -7.26 -19.72 6.58
N GLU A 186 -6.03 -20.11 6.23
CA GLU A 186 -5.05 -20.62 7.21
C GLU A 186 -4.66 -19.58 8.28
N ILE A 187 -4.47 -18.31 7.89
CA ILE A 187 -4.17 -17.25 8.87
C ILE A 187 -5.41 -16.82 9.66
N ALA A 188 -6.61 -16.87 9.07
CA ALA A 188 -7.86 -16.56 9.77
C ALA A 188 -8.10 -17.52 10.94
N GLU A 189 -7.81 -18.81 10.80
CA GLU A 189 -7.88 -19.78 11.90
C GLU A 189 -6.99 -19.36 13.08
N VAL A 190 -5.75 -18.92 12.82
CA VAL A 190 -4.84 -18.44 13.86
C VAL A 190 -5.35 -17.17 14.51
N ILE A 191 -5.85 -16.22 13.71
CA ILE A 191 -6.38 -14.93 14.19
C ILE A 191 -7.59 -15.16 15.13
N ILE A 192 -8.49 -16.05 14.75
CA ILE A 192 -9.68 -16.40 15.54
C ILE A 192 -9.27 -17.13 16.84
N GLU A 193 -8.35 -18.12 16.74
CA GLU A 193 -7.83 -18.86 17.90
C GLU A 193 -7.18 -17.94 18.93
N LYS A 194 -6.43 -16.93 18.45
CA LYS A 194 -5.67 -16.00 19.29
C LYS A 194 -6.42 -14.74 19.67
N ASP A 195 -7.65 -14.59 19.19
CA ASP A 195 -8.55 -13.44 19.43
C ASP A 195 -7.90 -12.07 19.19
N ILE A 196 -7.20 -11.93 18.06
CA ILE A 196 -6.59 -10.67 17.64
C ILE A 196 -7.40 -9.99 16.53
N TYR A 197 -7.17 -8.69 16.33
CA TYR A 197 -7.78 -7.90 15.27
C TYR A 197 -6.87 -7.81 14.05
N VAL A 198 -7.47 -7.45 12.89
CA VAL A 198 -6.75 -7.25 11.63
C VAL A 198 -7.02 -5.85 11.09
N LEU A 199 -5.96 -5.16 10.69
CA LEU A 199 -6.00 -3.99 9.84
C LEU A 199 -5.63 -4.46 8.43
N SER A 200 -6.63 -4.66 7.58
CA SER A 200 -6.45 -5.11 6.19
C SER A 200 -6.32 -3.91 5.27
N ASP A 201 -5.11 -3.60 4.83
CA ASP A 201 -4.87 -2.55 3.84
C ASP A 201 -5.00 -3.12 2.43
N GLU A 202 -6.13 -2.82 1.81
CA GLU A 202 -6.54 -3.35 0.50
C GLU A 202 -6.49 -2.27 -0.60
N ILE A 203 -5.66 -1.23 -0.42
CA ILE A 203 -5.56 -0.10 -1.36
C ILE A 203 -5.21 -0.52 -2.80
N TYR A 204 -4.60 -1.68 -2.98
CA TYR A 204 -4.25 -2.26 -4.28
C TYR A 204 -5.19 -3.39 -4.73
N SER A 205 -6.32 -3.62 -4.09
CA SER A 205 -7.25 -4.74 -4.38
C SER A 205 -7.65 -4.83 -5.86
N GLU A 206 -7.96 -3.72 -6.52
CA GLU A 206 -8.30 -3.66 -7.94
C GLU A 206 -7.11 -3.96 -8.88
N LEU A 207 -5.89 -3.85 -8.38
CA LEU A 207 -4.66 -4.15 -9.12
C LEU A 207 -4.17 -5.57 -8.81
N THR A 208 -5.05 -6.55 -8.90
CA THR A 208 -4.76 -7.98 -8.82
C THR A 208 -4.81 -8.58 -10.21
N TYR A 209 -3.75 -9.31 -10.62
CA TYR A 209 -3.54 -9.82 -12.00
C TYR A 209 -3.76 -11.33 -12.13
N LYS A 210 -3.86 -12.05 -11.03
CA LYS A 210 -4.15 -13.50 -10.98
C LYS A 210 -5.40 -13.73 -10.14
N GLY A 211 -6.46 -14.22 -10.78
CA GLY A 211 -7.75 -14.39 -10.12
C GLY A 211 -8.40 -13.06 -9.72
N GLU A 212 -9.11 -13.07 -8.61
CA GLU A 212 -9.73 -11.91 -7.99
C GLU A 212 -9.14 -11.71 -6.60
N HIS A 213 -9.09 -10.45 -6.14
CA HIS A 213 -8.71 -10.14 -4.76
C HIS A 213 -9.73 -10.75 -3.79
N VAL A 214 -9.22 -11.36 -2.74
CA VAL A 214 -10.04 -11.88 -1.64
C VAL A 214 -9.74 -11.03 -0.40
N SER A 215 -10.77 -10.37 0.13
CA SER A 215 -10.66 -9.68 1.42
C SER A 215 -10.74 -10.70 2.55
N ILE A 216 -9.86 -10.59 3.55
CA ILE A 216 -9.94 -11.41 4.75
C ILE A 216 -11.25 -11.18 5.51
N ALA A 217 -11.83 -9.97 5.42
CA ALA A 217 -13.13 -9.65 6.03
C ALA A 217 -14.31 -10.45 5.42
N SER A 218 -14.12 -11.06 4.24
CA SER A 218 -15.13 -11.91 3.61
C SER A 218 -15.17 -13.34 4.16
N LEU A 219 -14.17 -13.72 4.96
CA LEU A 219 -14.09 -15.07 5.54
C LEU A 219 -14.95 -15.18 6.81
N PRO A 220 -15.50 -16.38 7.10
CA PRO A 220 -16.28 -16.58 8.31
C PRO A 220 -15.50 -16.21 9.58
N GLY A 221 -16.12 -15.44 10.49
CA GLY A 221 -15.53 -15.02 11.76
C GLY A 221 -14.49 -13.90 11.63
N MET A 222 -14.35 -13.28 10.45
CA MET A 222 -13.33 -12.25 10.24
C MET A 222 -13.90 -10.83 10.12
N GLN A 223 -15.15 -10.65 9.68
CA GLN A 223 -15.72 -9.31 9.51
C GLN A 223 -15.79 -8.53 10.83
N GLU A 224 -16.15 -9.21 11.93
CA GLU A 224 -16.28 -8.61 13.27
C GLU A 224 -14.95 -8.28 13.96
N ARG A 225 -13.81 -8.63 13.33
CA ARG A 225 -12.46 -8.36 13.84
C ARG A 225 -11.52 -7.71 12.82
N THR A 226 -12.05 -7.29 11.66
CA THR A 226 -11.26 -6.67 10.60
C THR A 226 -11.64 -5.22 10.41
N ILE A 227 -10.64 -4.35 10.38
CA ILE A 227 -10.73 -3.00 9.86
C ILE A 227 -10.19 -3.05 8.43
N LEU A 228 -11.10 -3.03 7.45
CA LEU A 228 -10.78 -2.96 6.04
C LEU A 228 -10.48 -1.53 5.67
N ILE A 229 -9.29 -1.27 5.13
CA ILE A 229 -8.86 0.03 4.61
C ILE A 229 -8.72 -0.06 3.11
N ASN A 230 -9.29 0.91 2.41
CA ASN A 230 -9.15 1.05 0.98
C ASN A 230 -9.27 2.52 0.57
N GLY A 231 -9.24 2.82 -0.73
CA GLY A 231 -9.35 4.21 -1.19
C GLY A 231 -9.26 4.33 -2.70
N PHE A 232 -9.16 5.58 -3.14
CA PHE A 232 -9.31 5.94 -4.55
C PHE A 232 -7.96 6.21 -5.23
N SER A 233 -6.89 6.31 -4.43
CA SER A 233 -5.56 6.74 -4.90
C SER A 233 -5.02 5.87 -6.02
N LYS A 234 -5.20 4.54 -5.97
CA LYS A 234 -4.55 3.59 -6.88
C LYS A 234 -5.49 3.11 -7.98
N ALA A 235 -6.67 2.64 -7.62
CA ALA A 235 -7.65 2.13 -8.56
C ALA A 235 -8.16 3.19 -9.56
N TYR A 236 -8.32 4.43 -9.09
CA TYR A 236 -8.92 5.52 -9.88
C TYR A 236 -7.92 6.65 -10.21
N ALA A 237 -6.62 6.43 -10.02
CA ALA A 237 -5.59 7.45 -10.22
C ALA A 237 -5.91 8.78 -9.49
N MET A 238 -6.34 8.70 -8.23
CA MET A 238 -6.78 9.83 -7.41
C MET A 238 -5.82 10.11 -6.23
N THR A 239 -4.51 10.01 -6.44
CA THR A 239 -3.53 10.20 -5.35
C THR A 239 -3.60 11.59 -4.74
N GLY A 240 -3.67 12.63 -5.56
CA GLY A 240 -3.73 14.03 -5.14
C GLY A 240 -5.08 14.46 -4.52
N TRP A 241 -6.15 13.70 -4.72
CA TRP A 241 -7.48 13.97 -4.16
C TRP A 241 -7.59 13.69 -2.66
N ARG A 242 -6.63 12.95 -2.13
CA ARG A 242 -6.54 12.61 -0.71
C ARG A 242 -7.82 11.99 -0.16
N LEU A 243 -8.29 10.88 -0.74
CA LEU A 243 -9.51 10.22 -0.30
C LEU A 243 -9.33 8.69 -0.15
N GLY A 244 -9.80 8.19 0.99
CA GLY A 244 -9.85 6.78 1.33
C GLY A 244 -11.02 6.51 2.27
N TYR A 245 -11.09 5.28 2.76
CA TYR A 245 -12.12 4.89 3.71
C TYR A 245 -11.68 3.71 4.56
N ALA A 246 -12.31 3.59 5.73
CA ALA A 246 -12.24 2.41 6.58
C ALA A 246 -13.65 1.83 6.76
N CYS A 247 -13.74 0.49 6.73
CA CYS A 247 -14.95 -0.25 7.09
C CYS A 247 -14.61 -1.27 8.18
N GLY A 248 -15.52 -1.48 9.13
CA GLY A 248 -15.28 -2.43 10.22
C GLY A 248 -16.35 -2.37 11.31
N PRO A 249 -16.12 -3.05 12.44
CA PRO A 249 -17.07 -3.07 13.56
C PRO A 249 -17.46 -1.66 14.01
N SER A 250 -18.75 -1.43 14.19
CA SER A 250 -19.32 -0.10 14.48
C SER A 250 -18.71 0.56 15.73
N GLU A 251 -18.35 -0.22 16.74
CA GLU A 251 -17.70 0.28 17.96
C GLU A 251 -16.31 0.86 17.66
N ILE A 252 -15.53 0.25 16.77
CA ILE A 252 -14.19 0.72 16.38
C ILE A 252 -14.35 1.94 15.46
N ILE A 253 -15.19 1.86 14.44
CA ILE A 253 -15.45 2.98 13.51
C ILE A 253 -15.92 4.22 14.25
N LYS A 254 -16.73 4.06 15.30
CA LYS A 254 -17.16 5.16 16.17
C LYS A 254 -15.97 5.85 16.89
N GLN A 255 -14.98 5.09 17.36
CA GLN A 255 -13.78 5.68 17.98
C GLN A 255 -12.88 6.34 16.95
N MET A 256 -12.66 5.70 15.79
CA MET A 256 -11.93 6.30 14.68
C MET A 256 -12.57 7.62 14.23
N THR A 257 -13.90 7.67 14.12
CA THR A 257 -14.65 8.89 13.75
C THR A 257 -14.43 10.02 14.76
N LYS A 258 -14.31 9.73 16.06
CA LYS A 258 -13.98 10.77 17.06
C LYS A 258 -12.61 11.39 16.84
N ILE A 259 -11.59 10.57 16.56
CA ILE A 259 -10.25 11.06 16.30
C ILE A 259 -10.24 11.88 15.01
N HIS A 260 -10.85 11.37 13.94
CA HIS A 260 -11.03 12.06 12.67
C HIS A 260 -11.71 13.43 12.84
N GLN A 261 -12.80 13.47 13.59
CA GLN A 261 -13.54 14.71 13.85
C GLN A 261 -12.67 15.79 14.48
N PHE A 262 -11.84 15.45 15.48
CA PHE A 262 -11.01 16.43 16.18
C PHE A 262 -9.75 16.82 15.40
N ALA A 263 -9.24 15.93 14.52
CA ALA A 263 -8.04 16.19 13.74
C ALA A 263 -8.33 16.90 12.41
N ILE A 264 -9.36 16.45 11.68
CA ILE A 264 -9.60 16.80 10.27
C ILE A 264 -10.99 17.40 10.06
N MET A 265 -11.96 17.10 10.90
CA MET A 265 -13.39 17.46 10.79
C MET A 265 -14.12 16.56 9.76
N CYS A 266 -13.75 16.60 8.49
CA CYS A 266 -14.23 15.72 7.42
C CYS A 266 -13.22 15.68 6.27
N ALA A 267 -13.27 14.67 5.45
CA ALA A 267 -12.47 14.59 4.22
C ALA A 267 -12.92 15.68 3.21
N PRO A 268 -12.06 16.05 2.22
CA PRO A 268 -12.37 17.09 1.25
C PRO A 268 -13.69 16.83 0.51
N THR A 269 -14.62 17.76 0.58
CA THR A 269 -15.99 17.61 0.05
C THR A 269 -16.00 17.34 -1.45
N THR A 270 -15.23 18.11 -2.23
CA THR A 270 -15.09 17.92 -3.70
C THR A 270 -14.63 16.53 -4.05
N SER A 271 -13.64 15.99 -3.32
CA SER A 271 -13.13 14.63 -3.52
C SER A 271 -14.20 13.58 -3.24
N GLN A 272 -15.06 13.81 -2.27
CA GLN A 272 -16.13 12.88 -1.94
C GLN A 272 -17.19 12.79 -3.05
N TYR A 273 -17.57 13.92 -3.69
CA TYR A 273 -18.47 13.90 -4.84
C TYR A 273 -17.84 13.19 -6.04
N ALA A 274 -16.58 13.48 -6.36
CA ALA A 274 -15.84 12.78 -7.41
C ALA A 274 -15.76 11.26 -7.16
N ALA A 275 -15.60 10.85 -5.91
CA ALA A 275 -15.53 9.44 -5.54
C ALA A 275 -16.88 8.70 -5.66
N VAL A 276 -18.01 9.39 -5.50
CA VAL A 276 -19.33 8.81 -5.80
C VAL A 276 -19.38 8.40 -7.27
N GLU A 277 -18.95 9.28 -8.17
CA GLU A 277 -18.87 9.00 -9.61
C GLU A 277 -17.90 7.84 -9.90
N ALA A 278 -16.73 7.83 -9.27
CA ALA A 278 -15.74 6.77 -9.42
C ALA A 278 -16.32 5.37 -9.10
N LEU A 279 -17.05 5.24 -7.98
CA LEU A 279 -17.63 3.96 -7.56
C LEU A 279 -18.84 3.53 -8.40
N LYS A 280 -19.60 4.47 -8.95
CA LYS A 280 -20.75 4.19 -9.81
C LYS A 280 -20.35 3.80 -11.22
N ASN A 281 -19.40 4.50 -11.81
CA ASN A 281 -19.16 4.47 -13.25
C ASN A 281 -17.70 4.17 -13.65
N GLY A 282 -16.75 4.07 -12.71
CA GLY A 282 -15.31 3.93 -12.99
C GLY A 282 -14.79 2.51 -13.21
N ASP A 283 -15.64 1.47 -13.24
CA ASP A 283 -15.18 0.08 -13.34
C ASP A 283 -14.39 -0.21 -14.64
N GLU A 284 -14.80 0.39 -15.78
CA GLU A 284 -14.08 0.19 -17.06
C GLU A 284 -12.74 0.92 -17.07
N ASP A 285 -12.64 2.12 -16.48
CA ASP A 285 -11.35 2.84 -16.36
C ASP A 285 -10.36 2.03 -15.52
N VAL A 286 -10.82 1.46 -14.40
CA VAL A 286 -10.00 0.57 -13.55
C VAL A 286 -9.51 -0.64 -14.35
N LYS A 287 -10.37 -1.25 -15.14
CA LYS A 287 -10.04 -2.41 -15.98
C LYS A 287 -9.02 -2.05 -17.07
N GLU A 288 -9.14 -0.89 -17.71
CA GLU A 288 -8.17 -0.39 -18.70
C GLU A 288 -6.79 -0.16 -18.06
N MET A 289 -6.74 0.58 -16.95
CA MET A 289 -5.49 0.81 -16.21
C MET A 289 -4.86 -0.50 -15.73
N ARG A 290 -5.65 -1.41 -15.15
CA ARG A 290 -5.18 -2.74 -14.72
C ARG A 290 -4.61 -3.54 -15.90
N THR A 291 -5.23 -3.48 -17.05
CA THR A 291 -4.76 -4.17 -18.28
C THR A 291 -3.41 -3.60 -18.73
N ALA A 292 -3.26 -2.28 -18.75
CA ALA A 292 -2.01 -1.63 -19.11
C ALA A 292 -0.90 -1.97 -18.11
N TYR A 293 -1.17 -1.94 -16.80
CA TYR A 293 -0.20 -2.36 -15.78
C TYR A 293 0.21 -3.83 -15.94
N ASN A 294 -0.73 -4.73 -16.21
CA ASN A 294 -0.41 -6.14 -16.42
C ASN A 294 0.48 -6.37 -17.66
N GLN A 295 0.30 -5.60 -18.74
CA GLN A 295 1.19 -5.63 -19.90
C GLN A 295 2.60 -5.19 -19.54
N ARG A 296 2.75 -4.10 -18.78
CA ARG A 296 4.05 -3.59 -18.31
C ARG A 296 4.72 -4.57 -17.33
N ARG A 297 3.96 -5.16 -16.42
CA ARG A 297 4.43 -6.23 -15.53
C ARG A 297 5.04 -7.38 -16.31
N ARG A 298 4.32 -7.91 -17.29
CA ARG A 298 4.78 -9.01 -18.14
C ARG A 298 6.02 -8.64 -18.94
N PHE A 299 6.10 -7.41 -19.43
CA PHE A 299 7.30 -6.90 -20.10
C PHE A 299 8.52 -6.95 -19.15
N LEU A 300 8.39 -6.44 -17.93
CA LEU A 300 9.50 -6.46 -16.96
C LEU A 300 9.90 -7.88 -16.58
N MET A 301 8.95 -8.77 -16.33
CA MET A 301 9.24 -10.17 -15.97
C MET A 301 9.97 -10.90 -17.09
N ASN A 302 9.59 -10.67 -18.35
CA ASN A 302 10.32 -11.25 -19.50
C ASN A 302 11.74 -10.67 -19.58
N ALA A 303 11.92 -9.37 -19.42
CA ALA A 303 13.24 -8.75 -19.44
C ALA A 303 14.15 -9.27 -18.33
N PHE A 304 13.64 -9.40 -17.09
CA PHE A 304 14.42 -10.00 -15.99
C PHE A 304 14.82 -11.43 -16.28
N LYS A 305 13.94 -12.23 -16.85
CA LYS A 305 14.24 -13.61 -17.25
C LYS A 305 15.34 -13.65 -18.33
N GLU A 306 15.27 -12.78 -19.34
CA GLU A 306 16.26 -12.68 -20.42
C GLU A 306 17.64 -12.27 -19.89
N MET A 307 17.70 -11.32 -18.96
CA MET A 307 18.95 -10.90 -18.32
C MET A 307 19.41 -11.81 -17.18
N GLY A 308 18.63 -12.84 -16.83
CA GLY A 308 18.95 -13.78 -15.74
C GLY A 308 18.92 -13.14 -14.35
N LEU A 309 18.12 -12.11 -14.15
CA LEU A 309 17.92 -11.47 -12.86
C LEU A 309 16.73 -12.13 -12.15
N GLU A 310 16.98 -12.66 -10.95
CA GLU A 310 15.96 -13.36 -10.18
C GLU A 310 14.86 -12.37 -9.71
N CYS A 311 13.61 -12.71 -9.98
CA CYS A 311 12.45 -11.99 -9.47
C CYS A 311 11.27 -12.96 -9.39
N PHE A 312 10.58 -13.03 -8.23
CA PHE A 312 9.33 -13.77 -8.18
C PHE A 312 8.25 -13.06 -9.00
N GLU A 313 7.23 -13.79 -9.43
CA GLU A 313 6.15 -13.25 -10.26
C GLU A 313 5.15 -12.45 -9.39
N PRO A 314 5.13 -11.11 -9.44
CA PRO A 314 4.20 -10.31 -8.63
C PRO A 314 2.82 -10.32 -9.30
N TYR A 315 1.79 -10.63 -8.55
CA TYR A 315 0.41 -10.66 -9.05
C TYR A 315 -0.46 -9.52 -8.52
N GLY A 316 0.14 -8.56 -7.81
CA GLY A 316 -0.57 -7.40 -7.28
C GLY A 316 0.21 -6.09 -7.37
N ALA A 317 -0.50 -4.98 -7.11
CA ALA A 317 0.01 -3.62 -7.15
C ALA A 317 0.63 -3.23 -8.52
N PHE A 318 1.64 -2.38 -8.55
CA PHE A 318 2.39 -2.01 -9.76
C PHE A 318 3.91 -1.96 -9.49
N TYR A 319 4.39 -2.96 -8.75
CA TYR A 319 5.82 -3.09 -8.39
C TYR A 319 6.35 -4.46 -8.75
N VAL A 320 7.65 -4.50 -9.09
CA VAL A 320 8.47 -5.71 -9.11
C VAL A 320 9.57 -5.58 -8.07
N PHE A 321 10.03 -6.73 -7.54
CA PHE A 321 11.00 -6.77 -6.45
C PHE A 321 12.15 -7.73 -6.76
N PRO A 322 13.01 -7.38 -7.78
CA PRO A 322 14.12 -8.24 -8.19
C PRO A 322 15.18 -8.37 -7.11
N CYS A 323 15.78 -9.58 -7.06
CA CYS A 323 16.88 -9.94 -6.18
C CYS A 323 18.21 -9.51 -6.78
N ILE A 324 19.05 -8.83 -5.99
CA ILE A 324 20.39 -8.36 -6.41
C ILE A 324 21.51 -9.01 -5.60
N LYS A 325 21.21 -10.04 -4.82
CA LYS A 325 22.19 -10.72 -3.93
C LYS A 325 23.39 -11.30 -4.67
N GLU A 326 23.22 -11.68 -5.94
CA GLU A 326 24.29 -12.20 -6.78
C GLU A 326 25.47 -11.24 -6.93
N PHE A 327 25.23 -9.92 -6.80
CA PHE A 327 26.27 -8.91 -7.00
C PHE A 327 27.10 -8.62 -5.75
N GLY A 328 26.76 -9.19 -4.57
CA GLY A 328 27.51 -9.00 -3.33
C GLY A 328 27.51 -7.57 -2.81
N MET A 329 26.57 -6.74 -3.26
CA MET A 329 26.37 -5.35 -2.87
C MET A 329 25.14 -5.24 -1.98
N THR A 330 25.13 -4.21 -1.10
CA THR A 330 23.89 -3.83 -0.41
C THR A 330 22.89 -3.22 -1.37
N SER A 331 21.61 -3.25 -1.00
CA SER A 331 20.52 -2.63 -1.79
C SER A 331 20.76 -1.15 -2.02
N ASP A 332 21.27 -0.44 -1.01
CA ASP A 332 21.62 0.98 -1.08
C ASP A 332 22.80 1.26 -2.02
N GLU A 333 23.86 0.45 -1.96
CA GLU A 333 25.03 0.59 -2.85
C GLU A 333 24.61 0.34 -4.31
N PHE A 334 23.84 -0.72 -4.56
CA PHE A 334 23.35 -1.01 -5.92
C PHE A 334 22.49 0.14 -6.45
N ALA A 335 21.50 0.61 -5.68
CA ALA A 335 20.60 1.67 -6.09
C ALA A 335 21.36 2.99 -6.35
N THR A 336 22.35 3.31 -5.52
CA THR A 336 23.18 4.51 -5.65
C THR A 336 24.05 4.44 -6.91
N ARG A 337 24.79 3.33 -7.12
CA ARG A 337 25.62 3.15 -8.31
C ARG A 337 24.77 3.14 -9.59
N PHE A 338 23.62 2.48 -9.58
CA PHE A 338 22.73 2.43 -10.72
C PHE A 338 22.21 3.82 -11.11
N LEU A 339 21.89 4.65 -10.11
CA LEU A 339 21.50 6.05 -10.35
C LEU A 339 22.67 6.87 -10.91
N GLU A 340 23.87 6.76 -10.34
CA GLU A 340 25.03 7.55 -10.74
C GLU A 340 25.52 7.19 -12.14
N GLU A 341 25.63 5.90 -12.44
CA GLU A 341 26.20 5.37 -13.67
C GLU A 341 25.22 5.36 -14.85
N GLU A 342 23.97 4.99 -14.60
CA GLU A 342 22.96 4.77 -15.66
C GLU A 342 21.79 5.76 -15.62
N LYS A 343 21.75 6.67 -14.63
CA LYS A 343 20.68 7.68 -14.50
C LYS A 343 19.28 7.06 -14.36
N VAL A 344 19.17 5.96 -13.60
CA VAL A 344 17.90 5.33 -13.27
C VAL A 344 17.79 5.21 -11.75
N ALA A 345 16.72 5.77 -11.20
CA ALA A 345 16.43 5.69 -9.78
C ALA A 345 15.45 4.54 -9.50
N VAL A 346 15.82 3.71 -8.56
CA VAL A 346 15.01 2.64 -7.96
C VAL A 346 15.04 2.78 -6.45
N VAL A 347 14.17 2.11 -5.73
CA VAL A 347 14.17 2.19 -4.27
C VAL A 347 14.83 0.93 -3.69
N PRO A 348 15.86 1.06 -2.83
CA PRO A 348 16.45 -0.09 -2.16
C PRO A 348 15.40 -0.78 -1.28
N GLY A 349 15.44 -2.10 -1.23
CA GLY A 349 14.47 -2.89 -0.47
C GLY A 349 14.49 -2.60 1.03
N THR A 350 15.64 -2.20 1.57
CA THR A 350 15.84 -1.77 2.96
C THR A 350 14.95 -0.58 3.37
N ALA A 351 14.51 0.25 2.41
CA ALA A 351 13.55 1.31 2.68
C ALA A 351 12.18 0.78 3.18
N PHE A 352 11.88 -0.51 3.00
CA PHE A 352 10.62 -1.16 3.37
C PHE A 352 10.77 -2.12 4.55
N GLY A 353 11.91 -2.06 5.23
CA GLY A 353 12.30 -2.92 6.34
C GLY A 353 13.57 -3.72 6.05
N ASP A 354 14.23 -4.17 7.11
CA ASP A 354 15.52 -4.87 7.01
C ASP A 354 15.43 -6.16 6.18
N SER A 355 14.29 -6.83 6.18
CA SER A 355 14.04 -8.03 5.37
C SER A 355 14.02 -7.77 3.85
N GLY A 356 13.98 -6.51 3.44
CA GLY A 356 14.11 -6.08 2.05
C GLY A 356 15.56 -6.00 1.55
N GLU A 357 16.57 -6.25 2.40
CA GLU A 357 17.98 -6.24 1.98
C GLU A 357 18.24 -7.32 0.90
N GLY A 358 19.00 -6.92 -0.12
CA GLY A 358 19.27 -7.75 -1.29
C GLY A 358 18.20 -7.69 -2.37
N PHE A 359 17.24 -6.76 -2.26
CA PHE A 359 16.18 -6.53 -3.24
C PHE A 359 16.06 -5.05 -3.60
N LEU A 360 15.38 -4.79 -4.74
CA LEU A 360 15.04 -3.43 -5.20
C LEU A 360 13.55 -3.34 -5.49
N ARG A 361 12.90 -2.23 -5.12
CA ARG A 361 11.57 -1.94 -5.62
C ARG A 361 11.66 -1.13 -6.92
N ILE A 362 11.04 -1.64 -7.96
CA ILE A 362 10.88 -0.99 -9.25
C ILE A 362 9.38 -0.83 -9.51
N SER A 363 8.90 0.41 -9.68
CA SER A 363 7.54 0.70 -10.10
C SER A 363 7.41 0.56 -11.61
N TYR A 364 6.33 -0.05 -12.09
CA TYR A 364 5.97 -0.06 -13.51
C TYR A 364 4.76 0.83 -13.85
N ALA A 365 4.40 1.71 -12.92
CA ALA A 365 3.45 2.79 -13.18
C ALA A 365 4.14 3.93 -13.97
N TYR A 366 4.63 3.60 -15.15
CA TYR A 366 5.32 4.51 -16.10
C TYR A 366 5.03 4.08 -17.53
N SER A 367 5.20 5.00 -18.48
CA SER A 367 5.03 4.67 -19.90
C SER A 367 5.94 3.50 -20.33
N LEU A 368 5.46 2.69 -21.26
CA LEU A 368 6.24 1.55 -21.76
C LEU A 368 7.56 2.01 -22.39
N GLU A 369 7.61 3.22 -22.97
CA GLU A 369 8.81 3.81 -23.54
C GLU A 369 9.87 4.08 -22.48
N ASN A 370 9.49 4.72 -21.37
CA ASN A 370 10.38 4.97 -20.24
C ASN A 370 10.87 3.64 -19.60
N LEU A 371 9.98 2.66 -19.49
CA LEU A 371 10.34 1.33 -18.96
C LEU A 371 11.35 0.63 -19.87
N LYS A 372 11.19 0.68 -21.20
CA LYS A 372 12.15 0.09 -22.14
C LYS A 372 13.54 0.71 -22.02
N VAL A 373 13.61 2.05 -21.92
CA VAL A 373 14.90 2.75 -21.75
C VAL A 373 15.54 2.37 -20.42
N ALA A 374 14.78 2.40 -19.33
CA ALA A 374 15.29 2.09 -17.98
C ALA A 374 15.76 0.63 -17.86
N ILE A 375 15.04 -0.31 -18.44
CA ILE A 375 15.39 -1.74 -18.44
C ILE A 375 16.63 -2.00 -19.30
N GLY A 376 16.77 -1.35 -20.46
CA GLY A 376 18.00 -1.43 -21.26
C GLY A 376 19.23 -0.86 -20.52
N ARG A 377 19.04 0.16 -19.69
CA ARG A 377 20.09 0.67 -18.79
C ARG A 377 20.40 -0.32 -17.67
N LEU A 378 19.38 -0.96 -17.08
CA LEU A 378 19.57 -2.00 -16.06
C LEU A 378 20.35 -3.21 -16.62
N GLU A 379 20.02 -3.66 -17.83
CA GLU A 379 20.73 -4.77 -18.48
C GLU A 379 22.22 -4.47 -18.69
N ARG A 380 22.55 -3.25 -19.15
CA ARG A 380 23.97 -2.83 -19.27
C ARG A 380 24.68 -2.83 -17.93
N PHE A 381 24.02 -2.30 -16.91
CA PHE A 381 24.58 -2.23 -15.56
C PHE A 381 24.82 -3.62 -14.96
N VAL A 382 23.85 -4.52 -15.03
CA VAL A 382 23.97 -5.91 -14.59
C VAL A 382 25.10 -6.64 -15.32
N ASN A 383 25.20 -6.49 -16.64
CA ASN A 383 26.27 -7.11 -17.44
C ASN A 383 27.65 -6.55 -17.06
N LYS A 384 27.76 -5.26 -16.77
CA LYS A 384 28.98 -4.63 -16.27
C LYS A 384 29.40 -5.21 -14.92
N LEU A 385 28.47 -5.30 -13.94
CA LEU A 385 28.75 -5.87 -12.62
C LEU A 385 29.22 -7.33 -12.71
N ARG A 386 28.56 -8.14 -13.52
CA ARG A 386 29.00 -9.54 -13.77
C ARG A 386 30.38 -9.64 -14.41
N ALA A 387 30.76 -8.67 -15.26
CA ALA A 387 32.10 -8.61 -15.84
C ALA A 387 33.15 -8.17 -14.80
N GLU A 388 32.80 -7.29 -13.86
CA GLU A 388 33.67 -6.88 -12.74
C GLU A 388 33.96 -8.04 -11.78
N GLN A 389 32.98 -8.91 -11.49
CA GLN A 389 33.12 -10.09 -10.63
C GLN A 389 34.00 -11.20 -11.22
N LYS A 390 34.20 -11.22 -12.54
CA LYS A 390 35.05 -12.23 -13.23
C LYS A 390 36.50 -11.84 -13.30
N LYS A 391 36.86 -10.64 -12.87
CA LYS A 391 38.26 -10.13 -12.81
C LYS A 391 38.88 -10.33 -11.45
#